data_5befe414c851470116c817c8ada64060
#
_entry.id   5befe414c851470116c817c8ada64060
#
_cell.length_a   1.000
_cell.length_b   1.000
_cell.length_c   1.000
_cell.angle_alpha   90.00
_cell.angle_beta   90.00
_cell.angle_gamma   90.00
#
_symmetry.space_group_name_H-M   'P 1'
#
loop_
_entity.id
_entity.type
_entity.pdbx_description
1 polymer ?
#
loop_
_entity_poly.entity_id
_entity_poly.type
_entity_poly.pdbx_seq_one_letter_code
_entity_poly.pdbx_strand_id
1 'polypeptide(L)'
;MRKICCIAAAFVLFSFAGCGDGVDLPSLGVETDLNKIILPDNNVNLVQVELKDNSVPMEKVGIHSEEDFARIREKKDVEEPWITGYQMLKESSFSQKNTDTYPVEYIVRGAAVTINGATVGENYINAARGASIAYQQALRWKIENDDEYAAKAVENLNKWVQTCVGVTGNSNVSLAAGLYGYEFAIAGQLLREYKGWDPEDFLAFQQWLLKVFYPANKDFLVRHHDTNHLHYWA
;
A
#
# COMPACT_ATOMS: atom_id res chain seq x y z
N MET A 1 -45.31 -44.98 3.11
CA MET A 1 -45.01 -44.09 4.23
C MET A 1 -43.51 -43.80 4.25
N ARG A 2 -43.10 -42.70 3.66
CA ARG A 2 -41.69 -42.23 3.70
C ARG A 2 -41.68 -40.88 4.43
N LYS A 3 -41.01 -40.85 5.57
CA LYS A 3 -40.82 -39.66 6.38
C LYS A 3 -39.76 -38.76 5.71
N ILE A 4 -40.13 -37.52 5.38
CA ILE A 4 -39.26 -36.47 4.90
C ILE A 4 -38.64 -35.84 6.15
N CYS A 5 -37.32 -35.93 6.25
CA CYS A 5 -36.53 -35.29 7.28
C CYS A 5 -36.15 -33.88 6.81
N CYS A 6 -36.71 -32.85 7.42
CA CYS A 6 -36.30 -31.46 7.21
C CYS A 6 -34.94 -31.23 7.87
N ILE A 7 -33.93 -30.97 7.08
CA ILE A 7 -32.65 -30.47 7.57
C ILE A 7 -32.76 -28.94 7.65
N ALA A 8 -32.88 -28.46 8.87
CA ALA A 8 -32.72 -27.01 9.14
C ALA A 8 -31.25 -26.64 9.04
N ALA A 9 -30.92 -25.84 8.04
CA ALA A 9 -29.61 -25.22 7.93
C ALA A 9 -29.51 -24.13 8.99
N ALA A 10 -28.77 -24.39 10.06
CA ALA A 10 -28.38 -23.37 11.02
C ALA A 10 -27.30 -22.48 10.40
N PHE A 11 -27.65 -21.26 10.08
CA PHE A 11 -26.69 -20.20 9.80
C PHE A 11 -25.94 -19.89 11.10
N VAL A 12 -24.72 -20.37 11.23
CA VAL A 12 -23.80 -19.94 12.28
C VAL A 12 -23.25 -18.59 11.86
N LEU A 13 -23.77 -17.53 12.44
CA LEU A 13 -23.15 -16.22 12.45
C LEU A 13 -21.86 -16.33 13.25
N PHE A 14 -20.73 -16.42 12.57
CA PHE A 14 -19.44 -16.20 13.20
C PHE A 14 -19.32 -14.70 13.53
N SER A 15 -19.62 -14.37 14.77
CA SER A 15 -19.17 -13.12 15.38
C SER A 15 -17.65 -13.22 15.50
N PHE A 16 -16.91 -12.53 14.66
CA PHE A 16 -15.50 -12.30 14.90
C PHE A 16 -15.36 -11.38 16.11
N ALA A 17 -15.31 -11.95 17.30
CA ALA A 17 -14.73 -11.29 18.44
C ALA A 17 -13.22 -11.29 18.22
N GLY A 18 -12.70 -10.25 17.58
CA GLY A 18 -11.27 -10.00 17.47
C GLY A 18 -10.72 -9.70 18.85
N CYS A 19 -10.08 -10.66 19.50
CA CYS A 19 -9.09 -10.37 20.53
C CYS A 19 -7.80 -9.97 19.82
N GLY A 20 -7.47 -8.72 19.88
CA GLY A 20 -6.20 -8.18 19.46
C GLY A 20 -6.17 -6.72 19.82
N ASP A 21 -5.11 -6.27 20.43
CA ASP A 21 -4.80 -4.85 20.64
C ASP A 21 -4.64 -4.17 19.29
N GLY A 22 -5.74 -4.09 18.55
CA GLY A 22 -5.83 -3.43 17.27
C GLY A 22 -6.14 -1.96 17.47
N VAL A 23 -5.61 -1.14 16.62
CA VAL A 23 -6.12 0.22 16.39
C VAL A 23 -7.63 0.10 16.30
N ASP A 24 -8.37 0.79 17.16
CA ASP A 24 -9.81 0.90 17.03
C ASP A 24 -10.08 1.58 15.68
N LEU A 25 -10.43 0.75 14.70
CA LEU A 25 -10.85 1.26 13.42
C LEU A 25 -12.21 1.91 13.62
N PRO A 26 -12.39 3.15 13.16
CA PRO A 26 -13.70 3.73 13.14
C PRO A 26 -14.64 2.78 12.40
N SER A 27 -15.74 2.42 13.05
CA SER A 27 -16.79 1.67 12.36
C SER A 27 -17.37 2.57 11.26
N LEU A 28 -17.34 2.08 10.04
CA LEU A 28 -17.99 2.73 8.92
C LEU A 28 -19.46 3.02 9.25
N GLY A 29 -19.85 4.28 9.15
CA GLY A 29 -21.20 4.73 9.47
C GLY A 29 -21.34 5.54 10.75
N VAL A 30 -20.28 5.67 11.56
CA VAL A 30 -20.16 6.76 12.54
C VAL A 30 -19.39 7.88 11.86
N GLU A 31 -19.80 9.14 12.04
CA GLU A 31 -18.97 10.30 11.69
C GLU A 31 -17.66 10.19 12.49
N THR A 32 -16.76 9.46 11.96
CA THR A 32 -15.42 9.28 12.51
C THR A 32 -14.54 10.24 11.77
N ASP A 33 -13.84 11.02 12.51
CA ASP A 33 -12.80 11.87 11.95
C ASP A 33 -11.72 10.96 11.34
N LEU A 34 -11.93 10.61 10.04
CA LEU A 34 -11.01 9.78 9.24
C LEU A 34 -9.61 10.39 9.17
N ASN A 35 -9.44 11.62 9.66
CA ASN A 35 -8.17 12.32 9.72
C ASN A 35 -7.33 11.92 10.92
N LYS A 36 -7.90 11.18 11.89
CA LYS A 36 -7.18 10.77 13.10
C LYS A 36 -7.04 9.27 13.19
N ILE A 37 -5.82 8.79 13.07
CA ILE A 37 -5.44 7.42 13.41
C ILE A 37 -4.58 7.45 14.67
N ILE A 38 -5.03 6.71 15.69
CA ILE A 38 -4.21 6.42 16.86
C ILE A 38 -3.37 5.20 16.50
N LEU A 39 -2.07 5.41 16.36
CA LEU A 39 -1.13 4.31 16.11
C LEU A 39 -0.99 3.45 17.37
N PRO A 40 -0.79 2.13 17.23
CA PRO A 40 -0.55 1.26 18.38
C PRO A 40 0.63 1.74 19.22
N ASP A 41 0.54 1.63 20.51
CA ASP A 41 1.63 1.95 21.43
C ASP A 41 2.73 0.89 21.33
N ASN A 42 3.83 1.26 20.66
CA ASN A 42 5.03 0.43 20.52
C ASN A 42 6.13 0.88 21.50
N ASN A 43 5.77 1.49 22.65
CA ASN A 43 6.70 2.18 23.54
C ASN A 43 7.48 3.34 22.87
N VAL A 44 7.00 3.82 21.75
CA VAL A 44 7.50 5.01 21.07
C VAL A 44 6.41 6.06 21.19
N ASN A 45 6.74 7.27 21.63
CA ASN A 45 5.77 8.38 21.67
C ASN A 45 5.09 8.51 20.33
N LEU A 46 3.83 8.07 20.27
CA LEU A 46 3.07 8.06 19.04
C LEU A 46 2.60 9.48 18.75
N VAL A 47 3.01 9.97 17.60
CA VAL A 47 2.44 11.19 17.05
C VAL A 47 1.08 10.82 16.49
N GLN A 48 0.06 11.55 16.88
CA GLN A 48 -1.23 11.46 16.22
C GLN A 48 -1.03 11.83 14.74
N VAL A 49 -1.34 10.92 13.86
CA VAL A 49 -1.23 11.14 12.41
C VAL A 49 -2.59 11.60 11.92
N GLU A 50 -2.66 12.84 11.47
CA GLU A 50 -3.83 13.31 10.73
C GLU A 50 -3.74 12.77 9.30
N LEU A 51 -4.71 11.96 8.90
CA LEU A 51 -4.82 11.53 7.52
C LEU A 51 -5.32 12.71 6.68
N LYS A 52 -4.68 12.89 5.53
CA LYS A 52 -5.18 13.81 4.52
C LYS A 52 -6.46 13.25 3.92
N ASP A 53 -7.54 14.02 3.97
CA ASP A 53 -8.77 13.65 3.28
C ASP A 53 -8.61 13.76 1.74
N ASN A 54 -9.54 13.18 1.02
CA ASN A 54 -9.50 13.18 -0.43
C ASN A 54 -9.87 14.55 -1.04
N SER A 55 -10.29 15.52 -0.22
CA SER A 55 -10.60 16.88 -0.68
C SER A 55 -9.35 17.75 -0.85
N VAL A 56 -8.21 17.35 -0.27
CA VAL A 56 -6.95 18.07 -0.41
C VAL A 56 -6.46 17.93 -1.85
N PRO A 57 -6.28 19.04 -2.59
CA PRO A 57 -5.78 19.00 -3.95
C PRO A 57 -4.45 18.28 -4.08
N MET A 58 -4.29 17.53 -5.17
CA MET A 58 -3.12 16.67 -5.38
C MET A 58 -1.81 17.45 -5.45
N GLU A 59 -1.82 18.64 -6.01
CA GLU A 59 -0.65 19.53 -6.11
C GLU A 59 -0.06 19.95 -4.76
N LYS A 60 -0.81 19.74 -3.68
CA LYS A 60 -0.37 20.04 -2.30
C LYS A 60 0.16 18.83 -1.54
N VAL A 61 0.12 17.65 -2.13
CA VAL A 61 0.53 16.40 -1.49
C VAL A 61 1.25 15.49 -2.49
N GLY A 62 2.29 14.81 -2.01
CA GLY A 62 3.07 13.88 -2.83
C GLY A 62 4.16 14.53 -3.66
N ILE A 63 4.79 13.71 -4.51
CA ILE A 63 5.93 14.11 -5.35
C ILE A 63 5.54 14.45 -6.79
N HIS A 64 4.28 14.21 -7.17
CA HIS A 64 3.75 14.52 -8.49
C HIS A 64 2.64 15.55 -8.39
N SER A 65 2.70 16.56 -9.23
CA SER A 65 1.64 17.55 -9.38
C SER A 65 0.83 17.33 -10.66
N GLU A 66 -0.34 17.94 -10.75
CA GLU A 66 -1.11 17.93 -12.02
C GLU A 66 -0.40 18.65 -13.14
N GLU A 67 0.43 19.67 -12.83
CA GLU A 67 1.27 20.35 -13.81
C GLU A 67 2.34 19.40 -14.40
N ASP A 68 2.90 18.51 -13.58
CA ASP A 68 3.81 17.48 -14.08
C ASP A 68 3.14 16.56 -15.07
N PHE A 69 1.93 16.07 -14.75
CA PHE A 69 1.18 15.22 -15.67
C PHE A 69 0.71 15.97 -16.93
N ALA A 70 0.31 17.22 -16.81
CA ALA A 70 0.00 18.06 -17.97
C ALA A 70 1.21 18.17 -18.91
N ARG A 71 2.38 18.46 -18.36
CA ARG A 71 3.65 18.54 -19.10
C ARG A 71 4.02 17.19 -19.75
N ILE A 72 3.84 16.07 -19.03
CA ILE A 72 4.08 14.74 -19.62
C ILE A 72 3.14 14.48 -20.79
N ARG A 73 1.85 14.76 -20.64
CA ARG A 73 0.86 14.55 -21.72
C ARG A 73 1.17 15.40 -22.95
N GLU A 74 1.65 16.62 -22.78
CA GLU A 74 2.04 17.50 -23.87
C GLU A 74 3.29 16.99 -24.60
N LYS A 75 4.28 16.47 -23.88
CA LYS A 75 5.64 16.23 -24.41
C LYS A 75 5.93 14.78 -24.76
N LYS A 76 5.20 13.81 -24.22
CA LYS A 76 5.51 12.37 -24.32
C LYS A 76 5.60 11.79 -25.72
N ASP A 77 5.04 12.47 -26.71
CA ASP A 77 5.01 12.03 -28.12
C ASP A 77 5.82 12.96 -29.05
N VAL A 78 6.38 14.07 -28.56
CA VAL A 78 6.97 15.12 -29.41
C VAL A 78 8.35 15.59 -28.99
N GLU A 79 8.79 15.36 -27.74
CA GLU A 79 10.03 15.94 -27.20
C GLU A 79 10.82 14.92 -26.37
N GLU A 80 12.14 14.83 -26.59
CA GLU A 80 13.02 14.09 -25.70
C GLU A 80 13.36 14.91 -24.42
N PRO A 81 13.55 14.24 -23.27
CA PRO A 81 13.58 12.79 -23.02
C PRO A 81 12.20 12.17 -22.74
N TRP A 82 11.11 12.89 -22.92
CA TRP A 82 9.75 12.46 -22.59
C TRP A 82 9.29 11.27 -23.44
N ILE A 83 9.63 11.26 -24.75
CA ILE A 83 9.34 10.17 -25.66
C ILE A 83 9.95 8.87 -25.12
N THR A 84 11.26 8.88 -24.88
CA THR A 84 12.00 7.72 -24.38
C THR A 84 11.46 7.27 -23.02
N GLY A 85 11.26 8.19 -22.06
CA GLY A 85 10.76 7.86 -20.74
C GLY A 85 9.36 7.24 -20.76
N TYR A 86 8.46 7.79 -21.58
CA TYR A 86 7.11 7.22 -21.74
C TYR A 86 7.12 5.88 -22.44
N GLN A 87 7.97 5.68 -23.43
CA GLN A 87 8.14 4.39 -24.10
C GLN A 87 8.63 3.31 -23.13
N MET A 88 9.63 3.63 -22.29
CA MET A 88 10.10 2.72 -21.25
C MET A 88 8.98 2.34 -20.27
N LEU A 89 8.15 3.29 -19.86
CA LEU A 89 6.98 3.00 -19.02
C LEU A 89 6.01 2.05 -19.74
N LYS A 90 5.69 2.29 -21.00
CA LYS A 90 4.78 1.43 -21.77
C LYS A 90 5.29 0.01 -21.97
N GLU A 91 6.61 -0.15 -22.12
CA GLU A 91 7.25 -1.45 -22.35
C GLU A 91 7.49 -2.24 -21.06
N SER A 92 7.43 -1.59 -19.91
CA SER A 92 7.60 -2.25 -18.62
C SER A 92 6.54 -3.33 -18.40
N SER A 93 6.96 -4.52 -18.00
CA SER A 93 6.05 -5.62 -17.65
C SER A 93 5.12 -5.28 -16.49
N PHE A 94 5.53 -4.35 -15.60
CA PHE A 94 4.75 -3.93 -14.45
C PHE A 94 3.65 -2.92 -14.80
N SER A 95 3.75 -2.28 -15.95
CA SER A 95 2.74 -1.34 -16.43
C SER A 95 1.68 -1.97 -17.35
N GLN A 96 1.68 -3.29 -17.51
CA GLN A 96 0.72 -4.00 -18.36
C GLN A 96 -0.57 -4.34 -17.59
N LYS A 97 -1.74 -4.18 -18.23
CA LYS A 97 -3.05 -4.45 -17.62
C LYS A 97 -3.23 -5.91 -17.19
N ASN A 98 -2.51 -6.83 -17.81
CA ASN A 98 -2.55 -8.26 -17.51
C ASN A 98 -1.42 -8.73 -16.59
N THR A 99 -0.69 -7.83 -15.94
CA THR A 99 0.38 -8.23 -15.00
C THR A 99 -0.19 -8.94 -13.78
N ASP A 100 0.53 -9.95 -13.27
CA ASP A 100 0.18 -10.64 -12.03
C ASP A 100 0.48 -9.75 -10.81
N THR A 101 -0.14 -10.09 -9.68
CA THR A 101 0.19 -9.50 -8.37
C THR A 101 1.05 -10.49 -7.57
N TYR A 102 1.87 -10.00 -6.65
CA TYR A 102 2.86 -10.81 -5.92
C TYR A 102 2.76 -10.63 -4.39
N PRO A 103 1.57 -10.55 -3.78
CA PRO A 103 1.46 -10.32 -2.34
C PRO A 103 2.03 -11.50 -1.55
N VAL A 104 2.66 -11.19 -0.41
CA VAL A 104 3.18 -12.15 0.55
C VAL A 104 2.71 -11.78 1.95
N GLU A 105 2.52 -12.77 2.81
CA GLU A 105 2.08 -12.54 4.19
C GLU A 105 3.10 -11.71 4.98
N TYR A 106 4.38 -12.04 4.84
CA TYR A 106 5.49 -11.27 5.40
C TYR A 106 6.51 -10.93 4.33
N ILE A 107 6.89 -9.66 4.26
CA ILE A 107 8.04 -9.23 3.46
C ILE A 107 9.29 -9.59 4.26
N VAL A 108 10.09 -10.54 3.77
CA VAL A 108 11.31 -11.02 4.42
C VAL A 108 12.52 -10.48 3.68
N ARG A 109 13.41 -9.77 4.41
CA ARG A 109 14.64 -9.20 3.84
C ARG A 109 15.86 -9.37 4.75
N GLY A 110 16.98 -9.79 4.17
CA GLY A 110 18.30 -9.87 4.79
C GLY A 110 18.62 -11.22 5.44
N ALA A 111 17.62 -11.97 5.88
CA ALA A 111 17.78 -13.34 6.39
C ALA A 111 16.44 -14.07 6.38
N ALA A 112 16.51 -15.40 6.23
CA ALA A 112 15.34 -16.25 6.44
C ALA A 112 14.89 -16.17 7.91
N VAL A 113 13.58 -16.27 8.12
CA VAL A 113 12.94 -16.21 9.44
C VAL A 113 12.06 -17.43 9.67
N THR A 114 11.80 -17.76 10.93
CA THR A 114 10.81 -18.79 11.29
C THR A 114 9.51 -18.12 11.70
N ILE A 115 8.44 -18.41 10.97
CA ILE A 115 7.09 -17.88 11.21
C ILE A 115 6.17 -19.08 11.41
N ASN A 116 5.49 -19.14 12.55
CA ASN A 116 4.57 -20.25 12.89
C ASN A 116 5.19 -21.64 12.70
N GLY A 117 6.50 -21.80 12.99
CA GLY A 117 7.22 -23.05 12.86
C GLY A 117 7.71 -23.38 11.45
N ALA A 118 7.45 -22.57 10.46
CA ALA A 118 7.92 -22.71 9.08
C ALA A 118 9.05 -21.70 8.79
N THR A 119 10.09 -22.14 8.08
CA THR A 119 11.15 -21.25 7.60
C THR A 119 10.70 -20.54 6.33
N VAL A 120 10.68 -19.21 6.37
CA VAL A 120 10.39 -18.34 5.23
C VAL A 120 11.69 -17.68 4.79
N GLY A 121 12.10 -17.94 3.55
CA GLY A 121 13.27 -17.31 2.93
C GLY A 121 13.01 -15.87 2.52
N GLU A 122 14.06 -15.17 2.08
CA GLU A 122 13.94 -13.82 1.53
C GLU A 122 12.98 -13.79 0.34
N ASN A 123 12.04 -12.84 0.39
CA ASN A 123 11.01 -12.66 -0.65
C ASN A 123 10.72 -11.18 -0.95
N TYR A 124 11.55 -10.28 -0.45
CA TYR A 124 11.37 -8.81 -0.61
C TYR A 124 11.21 -8.36 -2.06
N ILE A 125 11.70 -9.14 -3.01
CA ILE A 125 11.52 -8.85 -4.44
C ILE A 125 10.04 -8.81 -4.83
N ASN A 126 9.16 -9.53 -4.13
CA ASN A 126 7.73 -9.49 -4.37
C ASN A 126 7.15 -8.13 -3.96
N ALA A 127 7.64 -7.53 -2.87
CA ALA A 127 7.24 -6.18 -2.48
C ALA A 127 7.73 -5.14 -3.50
N ALA A 128 8.97 -5.26 -3.99
CA ALA A 128 9.47 -4.40 -5.05
C ALA A 128 8.57 -4.48 -6.31
N ARG A 129 8.20 -5.70 -6.74
CA ARG A 129 7.30 -5.90 -7.88
C ARG A 129 5.91 -5.32 -7.62
N GLY A 130 5.32 -5.61 -6.44
CA GLY A 130 4.00 -5.12 -6.07
C GLY A 130 3.93 -3.59 -6.03
N ALA A 131 4.92 -2.95 -5.44
CA ALA A 131 5.04 -1.50 -5.39
C ALA A 131 5.19 -0.89 -6.79
N SER A 132 6.10 -1.44 -7.61
CA SER A 132 6.32 -0.99 -8.99
C SER A 132 5.08 -1.18 -9.87
N ILE A 133 4.32 -2.28 -9.70
CA ILE A 133 3.05 -2.48 -10.41
C ILE A 133 2.06 -1.39 -10.04
N ALA A 134 1.84 -1.16 -8.74
CA ALA A 134 0.90 -0.16 -8.29
C ALA A 134 1.26 1.24 -8.81
N TYR A 135 2.52 1.61 -8.71
CA TYR A 135 3.01 2.93 -9.10
C TYR A 135 2.97 3.13 -10.61
N GLN A 136 3.47 2.19 -11.41
CA GLN A 136 3.51 2.32 -12.87
C GLN A 136 2.12 2.29 -13.48
N GLN A 137 1.19 1.50 -12.95
CA GLN A 137 -0.20 1.50 -13.37
C GLN A 137 -0.89 2.84 -13.02
N ALA A 138 -0.64 3.39 -11.82
CA ALA A 138 -1.15 4.70 -11.43
C ALA A 138 -0.60 5.82 -12.34
N LEU A 139 0.68 5.77 -12.72
CA LEU A 139 1.28 6.70 -13.70
C LEU A 139 0.60 6.56 -15.07
N ARG A 140 0.38 5.34 -15.57
CA ARG A 140 -0.30 5.10 -16.84
C ARG A 140 -1.71 5.69 -16.82
N TRP A 141 -2.48 5.47 -15.74
CA TRP A 141 -3.78 6.07 -15.57
C TRP A 141 -3.73 7.61 -15.66
N LYS A 142 -2.86 8.25 -14.89
CA LYS A 142 -2.73 9.73 -14.89
C LYS A 142 -2.27 10.30 -16.23
N ILE A 143 -1.45 9.56 -16.98
CA ILE A 143 -0.93 10.00 -18.28
C ILE A 143 -1.93 9.75 -19.41
N GLU A 144 -2.59 8.59 -19.42
CA GLU A 144 -3.43 8.11 -20.54
C GLU A 144 -4.92 8.33 -20.30
N ASN A 145 -5.31 8.63 -19.05
CA ASN A 145 -6.71 8.74 -18.62
C ASN A 145 -7.53 7.47 -18.95
N ASP A 146 -6.91 6.30 -18.75
CA ASP A 146 -7.51 5.00 -18.98
C ASP A 146 -7.73 4.28 -17.64
N ASP A 147 -8.98 4.19 -17.22
CA ASP A 147 -9.39 3.66 -15.92
C ASP A 147 -9.04 2.17 -15.71
N GLU A 148 -8.77 1.41 -16.77
CA GLU A 148 -8.32 0.03 -16.60
C GLU A 148 -6.96 -0.06 -15.89
N TYR A 149 -6.09 0.93 -16.07
CA TYR A 149 -4.83 1.00 -15.32
C TYR A 149 -5.07 1.33 -13.85
N ALA A 150 -5.96 2.27 -13.54
CA ALA A 150 -6.31 2.56 -12.16
C ALA A 150 -6.94 1.34 -11.47
N ALA A 151 -7.87 0.66 -12.13
CA ALA A 151 -8.50 -0.56 -11.62
C ALA A 151 -7.45 -1.65 -11.32
N LYS A 152 -6.47 -1.82 -12.20
CA LYS A 152 -5.38 -2.80 -12.00
C LYS A 152 -4.46 -2.42 -10.85
N ALA A 153 -4.13 -1.15 -10.70
CA ALA A 153 -3.35 -0.66 -9.57
C ALA A 153 -4.08 -0.90 -8.24
N VAL A 154 -5.36 -0.58 -8.17
CA VAL A 154 -6.22 -0.80 -6.99
C VAL A 154 -6.35 -2.29 -6.67
N GLU A 155 -6.56 -3.15 -7.67
CA GLU A 155 -6.56 -4.61 -7.50
C GLU A 155 -5.29 -5.09 -6.80
N ASN A 156 -4.13 -4.62 -7.29
CA ASN A 156 -2.84 -4.98 -6.71
C ASN A 156 -2.70 -4.47 -5.28
N LEU A 157 -3.05 -3.21 -5.01
CA LEU A 157 -2.98 -2.63 -3.66
C LEU A 157 -3.90 -3.38 -2.68
N ASN A 158 -5.14 -3.65 -3.06
CA ASN A 158 -6.09 -4.37 -2.22
C ASN A 158 -5.62 -5.79 -1.89
N LYS A 159 -5.01 -6.50 -2.84
CA LYS A 159 -4.42 -7.82 -2.58
C LYS A 159 -3.25 -7.76 -1.59
N TRP A 160 -2.42 -6.72 -1.66
CA TRP A 160 -1.36 -6.49 -0.67
C TRP A 160 -1.92 -6.20 0.71
N VAL A 161 -2.92 -5.32 0.81
CA VAL A 161 -3.62 -5.00 2.07
C VAL A 161 -4.21 -6.26 2.72
N GLN A 162 -4.86 -7.12 1.94
CA GLN A 162 -5.50 -8.33 2.41
C GLN A 162 -4.51 -9.42 2.84
N THR A 163 -3.29 -9.40 2.32
CA THR A 163 -2.34 -10.50 2.49
C THR A 163 -1.18 -10.14 3.42
N CYS A 164 -0.59 -8.93 3.25
CA CYS A 164 0.66 -8.59 3.91
C CYS A 164 0.43 -7.99 5.30
N VAL A 165 0.96 -8.67 6.32
CA VAL A 165 0.78 -8.28 7.72
C VAL A 165 2.05 -7.70 8.36
N GLY A 166 3.20 -7.76 7.69
CA GLY A 166 4.44 -7.22 8.26
C GLY A 166 5.68 -7.30 7.39
N VAL A 167 6.72 -6.63 7.85
CA VAL A 167 8.08 -6.69 7.31
C VAL A 167 8.99 -7.29 8.37
N THR A 168 9.80 -8.28 8.01
CA THR A 168 10.67 -9.01 8.94
C THR A 168 11.98 -9.41 8.28
N GLY A 169 12.92 -9.93 9.07
CA GLY A 169 14.25 -10.33 8.61
C GLY A 169 15.35 -9.90 9.58
N ASN A 170 16.43 -9.34 9.06
CA ASN A 170 17.50 -8.75 9.84
C ASN A 170 17.47 -7.20 9.83
N SER A 171 18.60 -6.54 10.00
CA SER A 171 18.71 -5.06 9.95
C SER A 171 18.21 -4.43 8.63
N ASN A 172 18.01 -5.22 7.56
CA ASN A 172 17.47 -4.74 6.28
C ASN A 172 15.93 -4.57 6.26
N VAL A 173 15.25 -4.84 7.37
CA VAL A 173 13.80 -4.59 7.53
C VAL A 173 13.47 -3.12 7.24
N SER A 174 14.22 -2.19 7.85
CA SER A 174 14.00 -0.76 7.64
C SER A 174 14.27 -0.34 6.20
N LEU A 175 15.27 -0.96 5.55
CA LEU A 175 15.53 -0.75 4.13
C LEU A 175 14.36 -1.20 3.26
N ALA A 176 13.77 -2.36 3.54
CA ALA A 176 12.59 -2.83 2.82
C ALA A 176 11.39 -1.91 3.04
N ALA A 177 11.16 -1.50 4.29
CA ALA A 177 10.07 -0.59 4.62
C ALA A 177 10.23 0.79 3.95
N GLY A 178 11.45 1.33 3.93
CA GLY A 178 11.74 2.59 3.26
C GLY A 178 11.58 2.53 1.74
N LEU A 179 12.15 1.51 1.09
CA LEU A 179 12.15 1.41 -0.38
C LEU A 179 10.77 1.08 -0.96
N TYR A 180 10.02 0.19 -0.33
CA TYR A 180 8.74 -0.28 -0.92
C TYR A 180 7.53 0.44 -0.32
N GLY A 181 7.61 0.79 0.97
CA GLY A 181 6.52 1.48 1.65
C GLY A 181 6.20 2.83 1.02
N TYR A 182 7.23 3.62 0.69
CA TYR A 182 7.01 4.92 0.06
C TYR A 182 6.43 4.79 -1.36
N GLU A 183 6.89 3.80 -2.15
CA GLU A 183 6.41 3.60 -3.51
C GLU A 183 4.93 3.17 -3.52
N PHE A 184 4.52 2.28 -2.59
CA PHE A 184 3.10 1.99 -2.35
C PHE A 184 2.33 3.25 -1.96
N ALA A 185 2.86 4.07 -1.06
CA ALA A 185 2.20 5.28 -0.60
C ALA A 185 1.98 6.30 -1.74
N ILE A 186 2.98 6.49 -2.62
CA ILE A 186 2.86 7.36 -3.80
C ILE A 186 1.81 6.81 -4.77
N ALA A 187 1.80 5.50 -5.01
CA ALA A 187 0.79 4.88 -5.86
C ALA A 187 -0.63 5.15 -5.32
N GLY A 188 -0.85 4.93 -4.02
CA GLY A 188 -2.13 5.22 -3.39
C GLY A 188 -2.50 6.70 -3.42
N GLN A 189 -1.51 7.58 -3.29
CA GLN A 189 -1.75 9.02 -3.38
C GLN A 189 -2.18 9.45 -4.80
N LEU A 190 -1.60 8.88 -5.84
CA LEU A 190 -2.02 9.11 -7.22
C LEU A 190 -3.46 8.63 -7.47
N LEU A 191 -3.84 7.51 -6.87
CA LEU A 191 -5.14 6.85 -7.07
C LEU A 191 -6.26 7.40 -6.19
N ARG A 192 -5.97 8.29 -5.23
CA ARG A 192 -6.96 8.79 -4.26
C ARG A 192 -8.20 9.43 -4.88
N GLU A 193 -8.10 9.94 -6.11
CA GLU A 193 -9.18 10.57 -6.86
C GLU A 193 -9.91 9.58 -7.79
N TYR A 194 -9.42 8.35 -7.90
CA TYR A 194 -10.04 7.34 -8.74
C TYR A 194 -11.37 6.87 -8.15
N LYS A 195 -12.47 7.12 -8.84
CA LYS A 195 -13.84 6.83 -8.37
C LYS A 195 -14.15 5.33 -8.22
N GLY A 196 -13.35 4.47 -8.87
CA GLY A 196 -13.50 3.02 -8.79
C GLY A 196 -12.81 2.38 -7.57
N TRP A 197 -12.12 3.15 -6.74
CA TRP A 197 -11.58 2.65 -5.48
C TRP A 197 -12.60 2.86 -4.36
N ASP A 198 -13.05 1.76 -3.76
CA ASP A 198 -13.98 1.83 -2.64
C ASP A 198 -13.35 2.62 -1.47
N PRO A 199 -14.07 3.57 -0.86
CA PRO A 199 -13.55 4.36 0.27
C PRO A 199 -13.10 3.52 1.47
N GLU A 200 -13.76 2.37 1.73
CA GLU A 200 -13.39 1.46 2.80
C GLU A 200 -12.05 0.77 2.50
N ASP A 201 -11.87 0.33 1.26
CA ASP A 201 -10.62 -0.26 0.80
C ASP A 201 -9.47 0.77 0.83
N PHE A 202 -9.74 2.02 0.45
CA PHE A 202 -8.75 3.09 0.54
C PHE A 202 -8.35 3.37 1.98
N LEU A 203 -9.30 3.41 2.91
CA LEU A 203 -9.01 3.55 4.34
C LEU A 203 -8.19 2.36 4.85
N ALA A 204 -8.57 1.13 4.50
CA ALA A 204 -7.82 -0.07 4.86
C ALA A 204 -6.37 -0.01 4.34
N PHE A 205 -6.16 0.48 3.12
CA PHE A 205 -4.84 0.71 2.55
C PHE A 205 -4.01 1.72 3.35
N GLN A 206 -4.57 2.85 3.74
CA GLN A 206 -3.88 3.85 4.56
C GLN A 206 -3.44 3.26 5.91
N GLN A 207 -4.32 2.49 6.55
CA GLN A 207 -4.03 1.81 7.80
C GLN A 207 -2.97 0.71 7.64
N TRP A 208 -3.00 0.00 6.53
CA TRP A 208 -1.98 -0.99 6.21
C TRP A 208 -0.59 -0.35 6.13
N LEU A 209 -0.44 0.79 5.46
CA LEU A 209 0.83 1.53 5.42
C LEU A 209 1.31 1.90 6.83
N LEU A 210 0.39 2.37 7.69
CA LEU A 210 0.70 2.76 9.06
C LEU A 210 1.05 1.56 9.96
N LYS A 211 0.48 0.39 9.71
CA LYS A 211 0.76 -0.82 10.50
C LYS A 211 2.02 -1.56 10.04
N VAL A 212 2.24 -1.64 8.73
CA VAL A 212 3.28 -2.50 8.15
C VAL A 212 4.60 -1.76 7.97
N PHE A 213 4.58 -0.55 7.42
CA PHE A 213 5.82 0.15 7.03
C PHE A 213 6.23 1.26 8.00
N TYR A 214 5.28 2.03 8.48
CA TYR A 214 5.58 3.18 9.32
C TYR A 214 6.34 2.83 10.62
N PRO A 215 6.02 1.75 11.36
CA PRO A 215 6.74 1.42 12.58
C PRO A 215 8.22 1.13 12.33
N ALA A 216 8.54 0.39 11.26
CA ALA A 216 9.93 0.06 10.93
C ALA A 216 10.73 1.31 10.52
N ASN A 217 10.13 2.21 9.74
CA ASN A 217 10.75 3.47 9.34
C ASN A 217 10.95 4.40 10.55
N LYS A 218 9.92 4.55 11.38
CA LYS A 218 9.99 5.39 12.59
C LYS A 218 11.02 4.88 13.57
N ASP A 219 11.04 3.57 13.85
CA ASP A 219 12.00 2.95 14.75
C ASP A 219 13.45 3.16 14.25
N PHE A 220 13.67 3.01 12.93
CA PHE A 220 14.97 3.27 12.33
C PHE A 220 15.39 4.74 12.54
N LEU A 221 14.53 5.70 12.25
CA LEU A 221 14.81 7.12 12.41
C LEU A 221 15.13 7.48 13.87
N VAL A 222 14.35 6.95 14.83
CA VAL A 222 14.57 7.20 16.25
C VAL A 222 15.90 6.63 16.72
N ARG A 223 16.26 5.41 16.31
CA ARG A 223 17.51 4.76 16.71
C ARG A 223 18.76 5.37 16.07
N HIS A 224 18.62 5.98 14.91
CA HIS A 224 19.75 6.46 14.10
C HIS A 224 19.78 7.98 13.92
N HIS A 225 18.99 8.74 14.70
CA HIS A 225 18.89 10.20 14.54
C HIS A 225 20.23 10.94 14.68
N ASP A 226 21.20 10.35 15.39
CA ASP A 226 22.54 10.92 15.61
C ASP A 226 23.57 10.46 14.56
N THR A 227 23.14 9.68 13.57
CA THR A 227 24.05 9.12 12.56
C THR A 227 23.88 9.79 11.20
N ASN A 228 24.99 9.99 10.48
CA ASN A 228 24.97 10.54 9.12
C ASN A 228 24.32 9.61 8.09
N HIS A 229 23.77 8.47 8.51
CA HIS A 229 23.14 7.47 7.65
C HIS A 229 21.62 7.66 7.49
N LEU A 230 21.02 8.63 8.18
CA LEU A 230 19.58 8.92 8.11
C LEU A 230 19.08 9.25 6.71
N HIS A 231 19.95 9.78 5.86
CA HIS A 231 19.57 10.26 4.53
C HIS A 231 19.24 9.16 3.52
N TYR A 232 19.54 7.91 3.81
CA TYR A 232 19.43 6.84 2.83
C TYR A 232 18.17 5.98 2.98
N TRP A 233 17.48 6.02 4.14
CA TRP A 233 16.48 5.00 4.47
C TRP A 233 15.17 5.55 5.02
N ALA A 234 15.07 6.85 5.16
CA ALA A 234 13.89 7.55 5.63
C ALA A 234 13.25 8.37 4.52
#